data_009412416abcf8b534fcf0237af4d36b
#
_entry.id   009412416abcf8b534fcf0237af4d36b
#
_cell.length_a   1.000
_cell.length_b   1.000
_cell.length_c   1.000
_cell.angle_alpha   90.00
_cell.angle_beta   90.00
_cell.angle_gamma   90.00
#
_symmetry.space_group_name_H-M   'P 1'
#
loop_
_entity.id
_entity.type
_entity.pdbx_description
1 polymer ?
#
loop_
_entity_poly.entity_id
_entity_poly.type
_entity_poly.pdbx_seq_one_letter_code
_entity_poly.pdbx_strand_id
1 'polypeptide(L)'
;SLVLDWIENYQELKGEIDTSRISLFGHSRGGSIAMLKTAEDSRISKVIGWASPSNFLDRLPKGEKLVKWKEMNVAYIYNGRTKQNMPMYFQFYENCVGNAERLNIEAAVTKISVPHLVVHGSDDSTVLLTEAEKIKSWNKNTHLHIIDGANHVLDGFHPYDLAKFPKDLQEAIDVTIKFLKG
;
A
#
# COMPACT_ATOMS: atom_id res chain seq x y z
N SER A 1 -13.09 11.74 -0.80
CA SER A 1 -12.97 10.62 0.16
C SER A 1 -13.60 11.02 1.48
N LEU A 2 -14.50 10.16 2.02
CA LEU A 2 -15.20 10.46 3.28
C LEU A 2 -14.25 10.86 4.42
N VAL A 3 -13.07 10.24 4.51
CA VAL A 3 -12.07 10.60 5.54
C VAL A 3 -11.48 11.99 5.28
N LEU A 4 -11.11 12.30 4.04
CA LEU A 4 -10.59 13.64 3.70
C LEU A 4 -11.64 14.71 3.86
N ASP A 5 -12.88 14.41 3.47
CA ASP A 5 -14.02 15.33 3.64
C ASP A 5 -14.29 15.58 5.13
N TRP A 6 -14.14 14.54 5.96
CA TRP A 6 -14.24 14.67 7.41
C TRP A 6 -13.11 15.54 7.97
N ILE A 7 -11.84 15.29 7.59
CA ILE A 7 -10.68 16.09 8.04
C ILE A 7 -10.87 17.59 7.74
N GLU A 8 -11.36 17.93 6.55
CA GLU A 8 -11.57 19.33 6.13
C GLU A 8 -12.73 20.01 6.88
N ASN A 9 -13.74 19.24 7.26
CA ASN A 9 -14.98 19.79 7.81
C ASN A 9 -15.10 19.64 9.34
N TYR A 10 -14.18 18.92 9.99
CA TYR A 10 -14.24 18.67 11.43
C TYR A 10 -13.83 19.90 12.23
N GLN A 11 -14.81 20.60 12.78
CA GLN A 11 -14.62 21.92 13.40
C GLN A 11 -13.71 21.89 14.63
N GLU A 12 -13.71 20.81 15.42
CA GLU A 12 -12.89 20.68 16.64
C GLU A 12 -11.39 20.66 16.34
N LEU A 13 -10.99 20.26 15.11
CA LEU A 13 -9.58 20.24 14.67
C LEU A 13 -9.22 21.44 13.78
N LYS A 14 -10.14 22.39 13.61
CA LYS A 14 -9.92 23.55 12.76
C LYS A 14 -8.80 24.42 13.35
N GLY A 15 -7.71 24.54 12.60
CA GLY A 15 -6.50 25.27 13.01
C GLY A 15 -5.42 24.40 13.66
N GLU A 16 -5.70 23.13 13.99
CA GLU A 16 -4.70 22.17 14.49
C GLU A 16 -4.14 21.27 13.39
N ILE A 17 -4.91 21.07 12.31
CA ILE A 17 -4.51 20.23 11.18
C ILE A 17 -4.24 21.13 9.96
N ASP A 18 -3.07 20.97 9.36
CA ASP A 18 -2.74 21.59 8.09
C ASP A 18 -3.27 20.73 6.93
N THR A 19 -4.47 21.06 6.48
CA THR A 19 -5.14 20.35 5.37
C THR A 19 -4.49 20.58 4.01
N SER A 20 -3.53 21.50 3.89
CA SER A 20 -2.76 21.71 2.66
C SER A 20 -1.61 20.70 2.49
N ARG A 21 -1.29 19.92 3.53
CA ARG A 21 -0.17 18.98 3.56
C ARG A 21 -0.58 17.56 3.92
N ILE A 22 -1.71 17.11 3.42
CA ILE A 22 -2.18 15.73 3.64
C ILE A 22 -1.33 14.77 2.81
N SER A 23 -0.70 13.82 3.47
CA SER A 23 0.06 12.74 2.83
C SER A 23 -0.62 11.40 3.05
N LEU A 24 -0.58 10.51 2.05
CA LEU A 24 -1.04 9.13 2.21
C LEU A 24 0.15 8.20 2.35
N PHE A 25 0.06 7.32 3.35
CA PHE A 25 0.99 6.23 3.58
C PHE A 25 0.26 4.89 3.59
N GLY A 26 0.87 3.88 2.97
CA GLY A 26 0.35 2.52 3.01
C GLY A 26 1.42 1.46 2.86
N HIS A 27 1.21 0.32 3.53
CA HIS A 27 2.05 -0.86 3.40
C HIS A 27 1.32 -1.94 2.60
N SER A 28 2.05 -2.66 1.74
CA SER A 28 1.53 -3.75 0.94
C SER A 28 0.33 -3.29 0.09
N ARG A 29 -0.80 -3.97 0.14
CA ARG A 29 -2.04 -3.55 -0.55
C ARG A 29 -2.46 -2.11 -0.21
N GLY A 30 -2.22 -1.67 1.02
CA GLY A 30 -2.53 -0.30 1.45
C GLY A 30 -1.73 0.76 0.70
N GLY A 31 -0.46 0.47 0.32
CA GLY A 31 0.36 1.38 -0.49
C GLY A 31 -0.20 1.56 -1.89
N SER A 32 -0.62 0.48 -2.55
CA SER A 32 -1.26 0.57 -3.86
C SER A 32 -2.61 1.31 -3.81
N ILE A 33 -3.39 1.12 -2.72
CA ILE A 33 -4.63 1.89 -2.49
C ILE A 33 -4.31 3.38 -2.29
N ALA A 34 -3.22 3.71 -1.57
CA ALA A 34 -2.77 5.09 -1.41
C ALA A 34 -2.41 5.74 -2.76
N MET A 35 -1.73 5.00 -3.66
CA MET A 35 -1.42 5.47 -5.01
C MET A 35 -2.68 5.72 -5.84
N LEU A 36 -3.63 4.76 -5.85
CA LEU A 36 -4.93 4.92 -6.53
C LEU A 36 -5.65 6.16 -6.00
N LYS A 37 -5.72 6.31 -4.68
CA LYS A 37 -6.42 7.44 -4.06
C LYS A 37 -5.74 8.78 -4.37
N THR A 38 -4.42 8.82 -4.39
CA THR A 38 -3.67 10.03 -4.75
C THR A 38 -3.94 10.48 -6.18
N ALA A 39 -4.10 9.54 -7.11
CA ALA A 39 -4.47 9.86 -8.49
C ALA A 39 -5.91 10.37 -8.65
N GLU A 40 -6.79 10.08 -7.68
CA GLU A 40 -8.22 10.46 -7.69
C GLU A 40 -8.52 11.75 -6.91
N ASP A 41 -7.63 12.19 -6.01
CA ASP A 41 -7.96 13.24 -5.03
C ASP A 41 -6.82 14.27 -4.91
N SER A 42 -7.02 15.45 -5.46
CA SER A 42 -6.02 16.52 -5.54
C SER A 42 -5.62 17.13 -4.19
N ARG A 43 -6.30 16.79 -3.11
CA ARG A 43 -5.95 17.23 -1.74
C ARG A 43 -4.72 16.51 -1.18
N ILE A 44 -4.31 15.40 -1.82
CA ILE A 44 -3.13 14.65 -1.40
C ILE A 44 -1.88 15.37 -1.89
N SER A 45 -0.99 15.70 -0.98
CA SER A 45 0.25 16.42 -1.27
C SER A 45 1.48 15.53 -1.45
N LYS A 46 1.48 14.33 -0.87
CA LYS A 46 2.54 13.31 -1.02
C LYS A 46 1.94 11.92 -0.88
N VAL A 47 2.59 10.92 -1.49
CA VAL A 47 2.21 9.51 -1.32
C VAL A 47 3.42 8.64 -1.04
N ILE A 48 3.26 7.68 -0.11
CA ILE A 48 4.27 6.72 0.30
C ILE A 48 3.70 5.31 0.25
N GLY A 49 4.36 4.42 -0.47
CA GLY A 49 4.04 3.00 -0.51
C GLY A 49 5.20 2.14 -0.02
N TRP A 50 4.99 1.32 1.01
CA TRP A 50 5.95 0.31 1.43
C TRP A 50 5.52 -1.06 0.91
N ALA A 51 6.46 -1.82 0.29
CA ALA A 51 6.25 -3.19 -0.19
C ALA A 51 4.94 -3.36 -0.98
N SER A 52 4.64 -2.41 -1.87
CA SER A 52 3.35 -2.29 -2.55
C SER A 52 3.30 -3.12 -3.83
N PRO A 53 2.23 -3.92 -4.07
CA PRO A 53 2.06 -4.63 -5.33
C PRO A 53 1.71 -3.65 -6.47
N SER A 54 2.14 -3.99 -7.68
CA SER A 54 1.86 -3.23 -8.91
C SER A 54 0.54 -3.63 -9.57
N ASN A 55 -0.06 -4.77 -9.18
CA ASN A 55 -1.31 -5.27 -9.73
C ASN A 55 -2.07 -6.12 -8.69
N PHE A 56 -3.35 -5.86 -8.51
CA PHE A 56 -4.19 -6.66 -7.62
C PHE A 56 -4.65 -7.97 -8.24
N LEU A 57 -5.00 -7.97 -9.52
CA LEU A 57 -5.58 -9.14 -10.20
C LEU A 57 -4.59 -10.30 -10.33
N ASP A 58 -3.30 -9.99 -10.51
CA ASP A 58 -2.26 -11.02 -10.60
C ASP A 58 -2.06 -11.81 -9.32
N ARG A 59 -2.51 -11.27 -8.20
CA ARG A 59 -2.42 -11.86 -6.86
C ARG A 59 -3.66 -12.66 -6.46
N LEU A 60 -4.69 -12.65 -7.28
CA LEU A 60 -5.92 -13.41 -7.02
C LEU A 60 -5.75 -14.88 -7.42
N PRO A 61 -6.43 -15.81 -6.74
CA PRO A 61 -6.48 -17.20 -7.15
C PRO A 61 -6.91 -17.37 -8.61
N LYS A 62 -6.31 -18.33 -9.32
CA LYS A 62 -6.60 -18.66 -10.72
C LYS A 62 -6.98 -20.15 -10.84
N GLY A 63 -7.58 -20.55 -11.97
CA GLY A 63 -7.93 -21.94 -12.27
C GLY A 63 -8.88 -22.55 -11.23
N GLU A 64 -8.64 -23.80 -10.84
CA GLU A 64 -9.48 -24.56 -9.90
C GLU A 64 -9.66 -23.87 -8.54
N LYS A 65 -8.63 -23.17 -8.04
CA LYS A 65 -8.71 -22.42 -6.78
C LYS A 65 -9.73 -21.29 -6.87
N LEU A 66 -9.84 -20.62 -8.00
CA LEU A 66 -10.83 -19.58 -8.24
C LEU A 66 -12.24 -20.16 -8.31
N VAL A 67 -12.42 -21.29 -9.03
CA VAL A 67 -13.70 -21.99 -9.11
C VAL A 67 -14.18 -22.39 -7.72
N LYS A 68 -13.32 -23.03 -6.93
CA LYS A 68 -13.64 -23.43 -5.56
C LYS A 68 -13.99 -22.25 -4.67
N TRP A 69 -13.25 -21.13 -4.78
CA TRP A 69 -13.55 -19.92 -4.02
C TRP A 69 -14.93 -19.36 -4.38
N LYS A 70 -15.27 -19.36 -5.67
CA LYS A 70 -16.59 -18.92 -6.15
C LYS A 70 -17.72 -19.81 -5.60
N GLU A 71 -17.57 -21.13 -5.67
CA GLU A 71 -18.56 -22.10 -5.16
C GLU A 71 -18.77 -21.97 -3.65
N MET A 72 -17.68 -21.82 -2.88
CA MET A 72 -17.72 -21.70 -1.42
C MET A 72 -18.09 -20.31 -0.94
N ASN A 73 -18.07 -19.31 -1.83
CA ASN A 73 -18.26 -17.88 -1.55
C ASN A 73 -17.27 -17.29 -0.51
N VAL A 74 -16.40 -18.08 0.09
CA VAL A 74 -15.38 -17.67 1.05
C VAL A 74 -14.13 -18.52 0.91
N ALA A 75 -12.97 -17.86 0.99
CA ALA A 75 -11.67 -18.50 1.18
C ALA A 75 -11.05 -17.95 2.47
N TYR A 76 -10.15 -18.73 3.06
CA TYR A 76 -9.44 -18.30 4.26
C TYR A 76 -7.97 -18.09 3.96
N ILE A 77 -7.44 -16.94 4.38
CA ILE A 77 -6.02 -16.62 4.30
C ILE A 77 -5.46 -16.64 5.71
N TYR A 78 -4.48 -17.51 5.93
CA TYR A 78 -3.80 -17.57 7.23
C TYR A 78 -2.90 -16.33 7.41
N ASN A 79 -3.15 -15.59 8.48
CA ASN A 79 -2.31 -14.50 8.93
C ASN A 79 -1.30 -15.02 9.95
N GLY A 80 -0.06 -15.22 9.52
CA GLY A 80 1.01 -15.76 10.38
C GLY A 80 1.36 -14.88 11.58
N ARG A 81 1.09 -13.57 11.54
CA ARG A 81 1.37 -12.64 12.63
C ARG A 81 0.32 -12.73 13.74
N THR A 82 -0.95 -12.77 13.39
CA THR A 82 -2.05 -12.84 14.36
C THR A 82 -2.51 -14.28 14.63
N LYS A 83 -1.97 -15.26 13.88
CA LYS A 83 -2.34 -16.68 13.94
C LYS A 83 -3.84 -16.93 13.68
N GLN A 84 -4.44 -16.11 12.85
CA GLN A 84 -5.86 -16.16 12.50
C GLN A 84 -6.07 -16.56 11.05
N ASN A 85 -7.13 -17.33 10.80
CA ASN A 85 -7.66 -17.55 9.47
C ASN A 85 -8.60 -16.40 9.12
N MET A 86 -8.15 -15.51 8.21
CA MET A 86 -8.89 -14.32 7.79
C MET A 86 -9.83 -14.68 6.65
N PRO A 87 -11.17 -14.50 6.79
CA PRO A 87 -12.10 -14.78 5.72
C PRO A 87 -11.96 -13.74 4.59
N MET A 88 -11.95 -14.23 3.36
CA MET A 88 -12.00 -13.41 2.16
C MET A 88 -13.18 -13.89 1.31
N TYR A 89 -14.24 -13.10 1.27
CA TYR A 89 -15.45 -13.41 0.51
C TYR A 89 -15.22 -13.22 -0.99
N PHE A 90 -15.93 -13.98 -1.82
CA PHE A 90 -15.80 -13.93 -3.28
C PHE A 90 -16.14 -12.56 -3.86
N GLN A 91 -16.97 -11.79 -3.17
CA GLN A 91 -17.24 -10.38 -3.47
C GLN A 91 -15.97 -9.54 -3.67
N PHE A 92 -14.86 -9.89 -2.98
CA PHE A 92 -13.57 -9.20 -3.19
C PHE A 92 -13.06 -9.39 -4.62
N TYR A 93 -13.16 -10.62 -5.15
CA TYR A 93 -12.80 -10.89 -6.54
C TYR A 93 -13.70 -10.14 -7.52
N GLU A 94 -15.01 -10.22 -7.31
CA GLU A 94 -16.00 -9.53 -8.15
C GLU A 94 -15.77 -8.02 -8.17
N ASN A 95 -15.46 -7.43 -7.00
CA ASN A 95 -15.11 -6.01 -6.91
C ASN A 95 -13.83 -5.68 -7.67
N CYS A 96 -12.78 -6.49 -7.54
CA CYS A 96 -11.51 -6.26 -8.25
C CYS A 96 -11.69 -6.33 -9.77
N VAL A 97 -12.46 -7.30 -10.27
CA VAL A 97 -12.72 -7.47 -11.70
C VAL A 97 -13.67 -6.40 -12.23
N GLY A 98 -14.77 -6.17 -11.52
CA GLY A 98 -15.79 -5.18 -11.92
C GLY A 98 -15.29 -3.73 -11.92
N ASN A 99 -14.23 -3.46 -11.14
CA ASN A 99 -13.59 -2.13 -11.06
C ASN A 99 -12.15 -2.13 -11.59
N ALA A 100 -11.79 -3.07 -12.47
CA ALA A 100 -10.41 -3.27 -12.92
C ALA A 100 -9.79 -1.99 -13.52
N GLU A 101 -10.56 -1.20 -14.25
CA GLU A 101 -10.11 0.08 -14.82
C GLU A 101 -9.76 1.09 -13.72
N ARG A 102 -10.65 1.27 -12.73
CA ARG A 102 -10.43 2.18 -11.59
C ARG A 102 -9.28 1.69 -10.70
N LEU A 103 -9.11 0.38 -10.58
CA LEU A 103 -8.08 -0.27 -9.75
C LEU A 103 -6.77 -0.50 -10.52
N ASN A 104 -6.60 0.10 -11.68
CA ASN A 104 -5.37 0.02 -12.47
C ASN A 104 -4.29 0.91 -11.86
N ILE A 105 -3.32 0.26 -11.19
CA ILE A 105 -2.24 0.94 -10.46
C ILE A 105 -1.29 1.65 -11.43
N GLU A 106 -1.00 1.06 -12.61
CA GLU A 106 -0.18 1.69 -13.64
C GLU A 106 -0.80 3.01 -14.11
N ALA A 107 -2.08 2.98 -14.48
CA ALA A 107 -2.80 4.18 -14.91
C ALA A 107 -2.87 5.25 -13.81
N ALA A 108 -2.97 4.85 -12.55
CA ALA A 108 -2.95 5.77 -11.41
C ALA A 108 -1.56 6.38 -11.20
N VAL A 109 -0.50 5.56 -11.13
CA VAL A 109 0.88 6.01 -10.89
C VAL A 109 1.35 6.95 -12.00
N THR A 110 0.99 6.69 -13.25
CA THR A 110 1.31 7.57 -14.38
C THR A 110 0.71 8.98 -14.21
N LYS A 111 -0.44 9.11 -13.53
CA LYS A 111 -1.12 10.38 -13.26
C LYS A 111 -0.64 11.11 -12.02
N ILE A 112 0.09 10.44 -11.11
CA ILE A 112 0.58 11.08 -9.89
C ILE A 112 1.59 12.17 -10.24
N SER A 113 1.24 13.41 -9.90
CA SER A 113 2.09 14.60 -10.08
C SER A 113 2.77 15.07 -8.80
N VAL A 114 2.30 14.61 -7.64
CA VAL A 114 2.88 14.94 -6.33
C VAL A 114 4.10 14.07 -6.02
N PRO A 115 4.96 14.45 -5.07
CA PRO A 115 6.07 13.61 -4.61
C PRO A 115 5.59 12.22 -4.21
N HIS A 116 6.27 11.19 -4.74
CA HIS A 116 5.93 9.78 -4.55
C HIS A 116 7.16 8.99 -4.11
N LEU A 117 7.06 8.33 -2.96
CA LEU A 117 8.09 7.44 -2.41
C LEU A 117 7.61 5.99 -2.41
N VAL A 118 8.45 5.10 -2.91
CA VAL A 118 8.29 3.64 -2.78
C VAL A 118 9.48 3.11 -1.98
N VAL A 119 9.21 2.40 -0.89
CA VAL A 119 10.23 1.69 -0.09
C VAL A 119 9.98 0.20 -0.23
N HIS A 120 11.02 -0.58 -0.52
CA HIS A 120 10.89 -2.01 -0.76
C HIS A 120 12.10 -2.78 -0.28
N GLY A 121 11.88 -3.96 0.30
CA GLY A 121 12.96 -4.85 0.68
C GLY A 121 13.43 -5.71 -0.50
N SER A 122 14.74 -5.91 -0.67
CA SER A 122 15.25 -6.74 -1.76
C SER A 122 14.88 -8.21 -1.65
N ASP A 123 14.68 -8.72 -0.43
CA ASP A 123 14.35 -10.11 -0.14
C ASP A 123 12.84 -10.32 0.15
N ASP A 124 12.00 -9.37 -0.28
CA ASP A 124 10.55 -9.51 -0.17
C ASP A 124 10.02 -10.65 -1.09
N SER A 125 9.73 -11.80 -0.49
CA SER A 125 9.15 -12.96 -1.17
C SER A 125 7.63 -12.89 -1.31
N THR A 126 6.98 -11.94 -0.66
CA THR A 126 5.52 -11.77 -0.70
C THR A 126 5.11 -10.84 -1.85
N VAL A 127 5.78 -9.70 -1.98
CA VAL A 127 5.67 -8.77 -3.10
C VAL A 127 7.07 -8.60 -3.64
N LEU A 128 7.34 -9.15 -4.81
CA LEU A 128 8.70 -9.16 -5.37
C LEU A 128 9.19 -7.74 -5.65
N LEU A 129 10.49 -7.49 -5.51
CA LEU A 129 11.12 -6.19 -5.81
C LEU A 129 10.76 -5.68 -7.22
N THR A 130 10.57 -6.58 -8.18
CA THR A 130 10.15 -6.25 -9.54
C THR A 130 8.82 -5.49 -9.61
N GLU A 131 7.95 -5.62 -8.60
CA GLU A 131 6.71 -4.84 -8.50
C GLU A 131 7.02 -3.35 -8.23
N ALA A 132 7.96 -3.08 -7.33
CA ALA A 132 8.41 -1.71 -7.05
C ALA A 132 9.15 -1.09 -8.23
N GLU A 133 9.96 -1.88 -8.94
CA GLU A 133 10.64 -1.46 -10.16
C GLU A 133 9.65 -1.09 -11.26
N LYS A 134 8.57 -1.86 -11.45
CA LYS A 134 7.47 -1.50 -12.36
C LYS A 134 6.84 -0.16 -11.95
N ILE A 135 6.46 0.01 -10.68
CA ILE A 135 5.89 1.26 -10.18
C ILE A 135 6.82 2.44 -10.48
N LYS A 136 8.13 2.28 -10.24
CA LYS A 136 9.14 3.30 -10.57
C LYS A 136 9.21 3.59 -12.06
N SER A 137 9.09 2.57 -12.92
CA SER A 137 9.19 2.72 -14.37
C SER A 137 8.03 3.53 -14.97
N TRP A 138 6.85 3.48 -14.36
CA TRP A 138 5.65 4.19 -14.83
C TRP A 138 5.67 5.69 -14.53
N ASN A 139 6.46 6.11 -13.53
CA ASN A 139 6.55 7.53 -13.17
C ASN A 139 7.97 7.89 -12.75
N LYS A 140 8.65 8.67 -13.61
CA LYS A 140 10.03 9.13 -13.38
C LYS A 140 10.22 9.91 -12.06
N ASN A 141 9.16 10.55 -11.56
CA ASN A 141 9.18 11.33 -10.33
C ASN A 141 9.03 10.45 -9.07
N THR A 142 8.75 9.14 -9.21
CA THR A 142 8.77 8.21 -8.09
C THR A 142 10.18 8.04 -7.56
N HIS A 143 10.37 8.23 -6.27
CA HIS A 143 11.60 7.85 -5.56
C HIS A 143 11.47 6.41 -5.11
N LEU A 144 12.35 5.52 -5.59
CA LEU A 144 12.45 4.14 -5.13
C LEU A 144 13.63 4.02 -4.16
N HIS A 145 13.35 3.59 -2.93
CA HIS A 145 14.35 3.24 -1.93
C HIS A 145 14.29 1.74 -1.67
N ILE A 146 15.40 1.05 -1.92
CA ILE A 146 15.53 -0.39 -1.72
C ILE A 146 16.31 -0.61 -0.44
N ILE A 147 15.79 -1.40 0.49
CA ILE A 147 16.45 -1.83 1.71
C ILE A 147 17.00 -3.23 1.44
N ASP A 148 18.33 -3.35 1.44
CA ASP A 148 19.03 -4.57 1.09
C ASP A 148 18.82 -5.67 2.15
N GLY A 149 18.44 -6.87 1.70
CA GLY A 149 18.12 -8.02 2.55
C GLY A 149 16.78 -7.95 3.27
N ALA A 150 16.06 -6.83 3.21
CA ALA A 150 14.81 -6.67 3.96
C ALA A 150 13.67 -7.50 3.35
N ASN A 151 12.84 -8.08 4.23
CA ASN A 151 11.66 -8.85 3.88
C ASN A 151 10.39 -7.98 3.78
N HIS A 152 9.23 -8.61 3.48
CA HIS A 152 7.94 -7.92 3.29
C HIS A 152 7.49 -7.05 4.46
N VAL A 153 7.87 -7.38 5.68
CA VAL A 153 7.46 -6.70 6.91
C VAL A 153 8.58 -5.88 7.52
N LEU A 154 9.75 -5.79 6.84
CA LEU A 154 10.93 -5.04 7.31
C LEU A 154 11.36 -5.48 8.71
N ASP A 155 11.34 -6.79 8.93
CA ASP A 155 11.56 -7.44 10.23
C ASP A 155 10.61 -7.02 11.36
N GLY A 156 9.52 -6.34 11.02
CA GLY A 156 8.44 -6.05 11.96
C GLY A 156 7.68 -7.31 12.36
N PHE A 157 7.29 -7.41 13.62
CA PHE A 157 6.56 -8.57 14.17
C PHE A 157 5.44 -8.13 15.12
N HIS A 158 4.62 -9.08 15.52
CA HIS A 158 3.51 -8.82 16.44
C HIS A 158 3.40 -9.97 17.47
N PRO A 159 3.19 -9.70 18.80
CA PRO A 159 3.19 -8.37 19.41
C PRO A 159 4.57 -7.70 19.36
N TYR A 160 4.60 -6.37 19.29
CA TYR A 160 5.85 -5.63 19.28
C TYR A 160 6.23 -5.23 20.71
N ASP A 161 7.30 -5.83 21.25
CA ASP A 161 7.75 -5.69 22.63
C ASP A 161 9.20 -5.18 22.77
N LEU A 162 9.84 -4.80 21.66
CA LEU A 162 11.19 -4.27 21.68
C LEU A 162 11.21 -2.76 21.93
N ALA A 163 12.23 -2.31 22.67
CA ALA A 163 12.47 -0.87 22.91
C ALA A 163 12.99 -0.10 21.68
N LYS A 164 13.49 -0.83 20.66
CA LYS A 164 14.04 -0.26 19.42
C LYS A 164 13.52 -1.00 18.22
N PHE A 165 13.27 -0.29 17.13
CA PHE A 165 12.87 -0.90 15.87
C PHE A 165 13.98 -1.81 15.30
N PRO A 166 13.63 -2.90 14.60
CA PRO A 166 14.55 -3.63 13.74
C PRO A 166 15.24 -2.66 12.77
N LYS A 167 16.45 -3.01 12.35
CA LYS A 167 17.27 -2.14 11.47
C LYS A 167 16.51 -1.72 10.21
N ASP A 168 15.88 -2.69 9.53
CA ASP A 168 15.22 -2.45 8.24
C ASP A 168 13.97 -1.58 8.41
N LEU A 169 13.20 -1.82 9.49
CA LEU A 169 12.06 -0.98 9.82
C LEU A 169 12.49 0.45 10.19
N GLN A 170 13.59 0.60 10.95
CA GLN A 170 14.13 1.92 11.29
C GLN A 170 14.56 2.67 10.04
N GLU A 171 15.25 2.01 9.12
CA GLU A 171 15.66 2.62 7.84
C GLU A 171 14.45 3.10 7.03
N ALA A 172 13.42 2.26 6.90
CA ALA A 172 12.19 2.63 6.20
C ALA A 172 11.49 3.85 6.84
N ILE A 173 11.46 3.90 8.17
CA ILE A 173 10.92 5.03 8.94
C ILE A 173 11.72 6.30 8.67
N ASP A 174 13.06 6.24 8.75
CA ASP A 174 13.94 7.40 8.58
C ASP A 174 13.82 7.99 7.17
N VAL A 175 13.82 7.14 6.16
CA VAL A 175 13.62 7.55 4.75
C VAL A 175 12.26 8.20 4.55
N THR A 176 11.22 7.62 5.15
CA THR A 176 9.85 8.16 5.08
C THR A 176 9.75 9.52 5.76
N ILE A 177 10.31 9.66 6.97
CA ILE A 177 10.32 10.94 7.70
C ILE A 177 11.09 12.01 6.91
N LYS A 178 12.26 11.66 6.37
CA LYS A 178 13.05 12.57 5.53
C LYS A 178 12.25 13.05 4.33
N PHE A 179 11.56 12.13 3.63
CA PHE A 179 10.70 12.45 2.48
C PHE A 179 9.51 13.34 2.85
N LEU A 180 8.90 13.13 4.01
CA LEU A 180 7.79 13.95 4.46
C LEU A 180 8.20 15.38 4.83
N LYS A 181 9.42 15.57 5.36
CA LYS A 181 9.96 16.88 5.78
C LYS A 181 10.51 17.72 4.61
N GLY A 182 11.01 17.10 3.55
CA GLY A 182 11.49 17.76 2.32
C GLY A 182 10.40 17.97 1.34
#